data_6356c0009213eb5669a647c806e44cff
#
_entry.id   6356c0009213eb5669a647c806e44cff
#
_cell.length_a   1.000
_cell.length_b   1.000
_cell.length_c   1.000
_cell.angle_alpha   90.00
_cell.angle_beta   90.00
_cell.angle_gamma   90.00
#
_symmetry.space_group_name_H-M   'P 1'
#
loop_
_entity.id
_entity.type
_entity.pdbx_description
1 polymer ?
#
loop_
_entity_poly.entity_id
_entity_poly.type
_entity_poly.pdbx_seq_one_letter_code
_entity_poly.pdbx_strand_id
1 'polypeptide(L)'
;VMKEMFTLDEGKLCLRPEGTAGVLRAFLNSPSSYNDLPHRYFYSGSMFRYERPQKGRLRQFHQCGLEVIGTGSSVADAEVIGITHALFTQLSSQYASFAWDLKINSLGDEDSRVAYQQLLRDFLWEQKEKLSPLSLERLERGSILRILDSKEVEDQPLLRSADLPSLKDALTPASLQQHADVCGLLEEM
;
A
#
# COMPACT_ATOMS: atom_id res chain seq x y z
N VAL A 1 -11.23 -0.85 7.28
CA VAL A 1 -11.24 -2.29 7.63
C VAL A 1 -12.50 -2.63 8.43
N MET A 2 -12.89 -1.84 9.47
CA MET A 2 -14.05 -2.20 10.32
C MET A 2 -15.38 -2.36 9.57
N LYS A 3 -15.63 -1.63 8.49
CA LYS A 3 -16.85 -1.75 7.67
C LYS A 3 -16.91 -3.03 6.82
N GLU A 4 -15.79 -3.71 6.66
CA GLU A 4 -15.63 -4.87 5.77
C GLU A 4 -15.29 -6.15 6.56
N MET A 5 -15.46 -6.15 7.87
CA MET A 5 -15.25 -7.34 8.69
C MET A 5 -16.54 -8.14 8.84
N PHE A 6 -16.41 -9.47 8.79
CA PHE A 6 -17.46 -10.36 9.29
C PHE A 6 -17.42 -10.36 10.80
N THR A 7 -18.46 -9.83 11.42
CA THR A 7 -18.63 -9.83 12.87
C THR A 7 -19.61 -10.91 13.30
N LEU A 8 -19.33 -11.53 14.43
CA LEU A 8 -20.13 -12.58 15.07
C LEU A 8 -20.38 -12.17 16.51
N ASP A 9 -21.38 -12.78 17.17
CA ASP A 9 -21.70 -12.57 18.57
C ASP A 9 -21.80 -11.08 18.93
N GLU A 10 -22.71 -10.37 18.25
CA GLU A 10 -22.95 -8.93 18.45
C GLU A 10 -21.69 -8.05 18.34
N GLY A 11 -20.74 -8.47 17.53
CA GLY A 11 -19.48 -7.73 17.30
C GLY A 11 -18.34 -8.07 18.25
N LYS A 12 -18.51 -9.01 19.17
CA LYS A 12 -17.45 -9.47 20.10
C LYS A 12 -16.38 -10.30 19.40
N LEU A 13 -16.76 -10.99 18.34
CA LEU A 13 -15.87 -11.81 17.52
C LEU A 13 -15.90 -11.32 16.09
N CYS A 14 -14.79 -11.52 15.37
CA CYS A 14 -14.72 -11.28 13.94
C CYS A 14 -13.87 -12.33 13.24
N LEU A 15 -14.17 -12.59 11.98
CA LEU A 15 -13.26 -13.33 11.11
C LEU A 15 -12.12 -12.40 10.69
N ARG A 16 -10.89 -12.92 10.67
CA ARG A 16 -9.69 -12.13 10.33
C ARG A 16 -9.74 -11.60 8.90
N PRO A 17 -9.68 -10.28 8.68
CA PRO A 17 -9.70 -9.68 7.34
C PRO A 17 -8.31 -9.59 6.68
N GLU A 18 -7.24 -9.79 7.50
CA GLU A 18 -5.83 -9.71 7.08
C GLU A 18 -4.94 -10.40 8.12
N GLY A 19 -3.64 -10.54 7.86
CA GLY A 19 -2.71 -11.25 8.73
C GLY A 19 -1.83 -10.36 9.58
N THR A 20 -1.52 -9.14 9.14
CA THR A 20 -0.56 -8.22 9.79
C THR A 20 -0.90 -7.93 11.25
N ALA A 21 -2.17 -7.63 11.56
CA ALA A 21 -2.60 -7.37 12.93
C ALA A 21 -2.43 -8.60 13.85
N GLY A 22 -2.60 -9.80 13.30
CA GLY A 22 -2.34 -11.06 14.02
C GLY A 22 -0.86 -11.24 14.37
N VAL A 23 0.01 -10.96 13.40
CA VAL A 23 1.47 -11.02 13.59
C VAL A 23 1.93 -9.97 14.60
N LEU A 24 1.47 -8.73 14.48
CA LEU A 24 1.80 -7.67 15.44
C LEU A 24 1.35 -8.02 16.87
N ARG A 25 0.17 -8.62 17.02
CA ARG A 25 -0.30 -9.08 18.33
C ARG A 25 0.58 -10.21 18.88
N ALA A 26 0.97 -11.16 18.05
CA ALA A 26 1.87 -12.24 18.43
C ALA A 26 3.22 -11.67 18.87
N PHE A 27 3.77 -10.72 18.10
CA PHE A 27 5.00 -10.01 18.45
C PHE A 27 4.89 -9.32 19.81
N LEU A 28 3.87 -8.48 20.04
CA LEU A 28 3.69 -7.73 21.28
C LEU A 28 3.47 -8.62 22.50
N ASN A 29 2.89 -9.80 22.33
CA ASN A 29 2.65 -10.75 23.41
C ASN A 29 3.84 -11.69 23.70
N SER A 30 4.90 -11.65 22.88
CA SER A 30 6.11 -12.46 23.10
C SER A 30 7.02 -11.76 24.10
N PRO A 31 7.48 -12.45 25.16
CA PRO A 31 8.41 -11.87 26.15
C PRO A 31 9.75 -11.43 25.54
N SER A 32 10.15 -12.02 24.42
CA SER A 32 11.42 -11.74 23.73
C SER A 32 11.28 -10.78 22.54
N SER A 33 10.09 -10.20 22.33
CA SER A 33 9.82 -9.41 21.12
C SER A 33 10.69 -8.18 20.92
N TYR A 34 11.26 -7.64 22.00
CA TYR A 34 12.14 -6.47 21.93
C TYR A 34 13.62 -6.82 21.96
N ASN A 35 13.95 -8.11 22.05
CA ASN A 35 15.33 -8.61 21.97
C ASN A 35 15.59 -9.05 20.52
N ASP A 36 16.83 -8.93 20.08
CA ASP A 36 17.31 -9.45 18.81
C ASP A 36 16.55 -8.93 17.57
N LEU A 37 16.17 -7.67 17.57
CA LEU A 37 15.57 -7.00 16.41
C LEU A 37 16.58 -6.95 15.23
N PRO A 38 16.09 -7.04 13.98
CA PRO A 38 14.70 -7.16 13.54
C PRO A 38 14.17 -8.59 13.52
N HIS A 39 12.89 -8.75 13.84
CA HIS A 39 12.18 -10.02 13.66
C HIS A 39 11.58 -10.15 12.28
N ARG A 40 11.63 -11.36 11.73
CA ARG A 40 11.05 -11.73 10.43
C ARG A 40 9.97 -12.76 10.63
N TYR A 41 8.79 -12.47 10.12
CA TYR A 41 7.63 -13.37 10.19
C TYR A 41 7.08 -13.62 8.79
N PHE A 42 6.51 -14.80 8.62
CA PHE A 42 5.61 -15.04 7.50
C PHE A 42 4.31 -15.63 8.02
N TYR A 43 3.25 -15.44 7.27
CA TYR A 43 1.98 -16.10 7.53
C TYR A 43 1.35 -16.56 6.22
N SER A 44 0.52 -17.60 6.31
CA SER A 44 -0.30 -18.07 5.21
C SER A 44 -1.63 -18.58 5.76
N GLY A 45 -2.72 -18.30 5.07
CA GLY A 45 -4.03 -18.80 5.46
C GLY A 45 -5.20 -18.04 4.88
N SER A 46 -6.40 -18.49 5.26
CA SER A 46 -7.65 -17.87 4.81
C SER A 46 -7.91 -16.55 5.52
N MET A 47 -8.31 -15.55 4.73
CA MET A 47 -8.79 -14.24 5.20
C MET A 47 -10.22 -14.03 4.74
N PHE A 48 -10.95 -13.15 5.43
CA PHE A 48 -12.38 -12.96 5.22
C PHE A 48 -12.72 -11.47 5.18
N ARG A 49 -13.31 -11.00 4.06
CA ARG A 49 -13.76 -9.61 3.92
C ARG A 49 -15.19 -9.55 3.42
N TYR A 50 -16.02 -8.74 4.08
CA TYR A 50 -17.40 -8.50 3.69
C TYR A 50 -17.46 -7.45 2.58
N GLU A 51 -16.84 -7.77 1.44
CA GLU A 51 -16.85 -6.93 0.24
C GLU A 51 -17.96 -7.34 -0.72
N ARG A 52 -18.29 -6.45 -1.66
CA ARG A 52 -19.15 -6.82 -2.80
C ARG A 52 -18.40 -7.80 -3.68
N PRO A 53 -18.92 -9.02 -3.89
CA PRO A 53 -18.28 -10.01 -4.75
C PRO A 53 -18.17 -9.49 -6.18
N GLN A 54 -17.00 -9.61 -6.76
CA GLN A 54 -16.75 -9.31 -8.19
C GLN A 54 -15.63 -10.21 -8.69
N LYS A 55 -15.36 -10.20 -10.01
CA LYS A 55 -14.29 -11.02 -10.58
C LYS A 55 -12.95 -10.70 -9.88
N GLY A 56 -12.33 -11.73 -9.29
CA GLY A 56 -11.09 -11.60 -8.55
C GLY A 56 -11.22 -11.09 -7.10
N ARG A 57 -12.42 -10.73 -6.62
CA ARG A 57 -12.69 -10.40 -5.22
C ARG A 57 -13.63 -11.39 -4.58
N LEU A 58 -13.08 -12.22 -3.71
CA LEU A 58 -13.80 -13.22 -2.95
C LEU A 58 -13.96 -12.77 -1.50
N ARG A 59 -15.05 -13.17 -0.86
CA ARG A 59 -15.25 -12.92 0.57
C ARG A 59 -14.36 -13.78 1.46
N GLN A 60 -13.96 -14.94 0.96
CA GLN A 60 -12.89 -15.77 1.53
C GLN A 60 -11.80 -15.91 0.48
N PHE A 61 -10.58 -15.66 0.86
CA PHE A 61 -9.40 -15.79 0.00
C PHE A 61 -8.20 -16.23 0.83
N HIS A 62 -7.17 -16.76 0.18
CA HIS A 62 -5.92 -17.09 0.83
C HIS A 62 -4.93 -15.94 0.66
N GLN A 63 -4.23 -15.64 1.73
CA GLN A 63 -3.19 -14.62 1.75
C GLN A 63 -1.92 -15.20 2.35
N CYS A 64 -0.78 -14.93 1.70
CA CYS A 64 0.54 -15.05 2.27
C CYS A 64 1.08 -13.66 2.53
N GLY A 65 1.81 -13.47 3.60
CA GLY A 65 2.45 -12.19 3.93
C GLY A 65 3.78 -12.39 4.60
N LEU A 66 4.64 -11.39 4.43
CA LEU A 66 5.95 -11.26 5.07
C LEU A 66 5.93 -9.98 5.89
N GLU A 67 6.44 -10.05 7.11
CA GLU A 67 6.52 -8.91 8.02
C GLU A 67 7.93 -8.83 8.60
N VAL A 68 8.56 -7.67 8.50
CA VAL A 68 9.83 -7.37 9.19
C VAL A 68 9.54 -6.28 10.21
N ILE A 69 9.81 -6.57 11.48
CA ILE A 69 9.47 -5.69 12.60
C ILE A 69 10.73 -5.30 13.34
N GLY A 70 10.88 -4.00 13.62
CA GLY A 70 11.95 -3.46 14.46
C GLY A 70 13.12 -2.84 13.69
N THR A 71 12.93 -2.52 12.42
CA THR A 71 13.91 -1.78 11.62
C THR A 71 13.23 -0.87 10.61
N GLY A 72 13.86 0.26 10.29
CA GLY A 72 13.51 1.16 9.16
C GLY A 72 14.57 1.12 8.06
N SER A 73 15.35 0.04 7.96
CA SER A 73 16.43 -0.07 6.99
C SER A 73 15.94 -0.37 5.58
N SER A 74 16.51 0.31 4.58
CA SER A 74 16.30 0.02 3.15
C SER A 74 16.60 -1.44 2.78
N VAL A 75 17.52 -2.08 3.52
CA VAL A 75 17.84 -3.50 3.35
C VAL A 75 16.64 -4.40 3.67
N ALA A 76 15.87 -4.06 4.70
CA ALA A 76 14.67 -4.84 5.06
C ALA A 76 13.56 -4.69 4.00
N ASP A 77 13.38 -3.49 3.46
CA ASP A 77 12.44 -3.26 2.36
C ASP A 77 12.86 -4.04 1.12
N ALA A 78 14.14 -3.98 0.74
CA ALA A 78 14.68 -4.72 -0.39
C ALA A 78 14.59 -6.24 -0.18
N GLU A 79 14.82 -6.75 1.04
CA GLU A 79 14.68 -8.16 1.39
C GLU A 79 13.25 -8.68 1.14
N VAL A 80 12.23 -7.96 1.62
CA VAL A 80 10.82 -8.33 1.43
C VAL A 80 10.43 -8.32 -0.05
N ILE A 81 10.85 -7.30 -0.78
CA ILE A 81 10.61 -7.18 -2.22
C ILE A 81 11.34 -8.31 -2.97
N GLY A 82 12.62 -8.57 -2.63
CA GLY A 82 13.42 -9.61 -3.25
C GLY A 82 12.85 -11.02 -3.05
N ILE A 83 12.36 -11.34 -1.84
CA ILE A 83 11.68 -12.61 -1.59
C ILE A 83 10.42 -12.73 -2.45
N THR A 84 9.64 -11.66 -2.57
CA THR A 84 8.42 -11.63 -3.40
C THR A 84 8.77 -11.78 -4.89
N HIS A 85 9.84 -11.11 -5.33
CA HIS A 85 10.38 -11.24 -6.69
C HIS A 85 10.79 -12.68 -6.99
N ALA A 86 11.55 -13.32 -6.10
CA ALA A 86 11.99 -14.72 -6.26
C ALA A 86 10.79 -15.68 -6.36
N LEU A 87 9.77 -15.50 -5.51
CA LEU A 87 8.54 -16.28 -5.57
C LEU A 87 7.82 -16.13 -6.91
N PHE A 88 7.65 -14.91 -7.40
CA PHE A 88 6.93 -14.65 -8.65
C PHE A 88 7.73 -15.12 -9.86
N THR A 89 9.05 -15.01 -9.82
CA THR A 89 9.93 -15.58 -10.85
C THR A 89 9.77 -17.11 -10.92
N GLN A 90 9.74 -17.77 -9.77
CA GLN A 90 9.51 -19.22 -9.72
C GLN A 90 8.12 -19.60 -10.25
N LEU A 91 7.08 -18.85 -9.90
CA LEU A 91 5.73 -19.08 -10.44
C LEU A 91 5.68 -18.86 -11.97
N SER A 92 6.33 -17.82 -12.49
CA SER A 92 6.42 -17.60 -13.94
C SER A 92 7.12 -18.72 -14.67
N SER A 93 8.14 -19.34 -14.06
CA SER A 93 8.84 -20.48 -14.67
C SER A 93 7.97 -21.75 -14.75
N GLN A 94 7.02 -21.90 -13.83
CA GLN A 94 6.11 -23.05 -13.76
C GLN A 94 4.82 -22.84 -14.56
N TYR A 95 4.35 -21.62 -14.67
CA TYR A 95 3.06 -21.28 -15.27
C TYR A 95 3.24 -20.22 -16.35
N ALA A 96 3.26 -20.62 -17.61
CA ALA A 96 3.50 -19.72 -18.75
C ALA A 96 2.47 -18.57 -18.86
N SER A 97 1.28 -18.73 -18.30
CA SER A 97 0.25 -17.67 -18.25
C SER A 97 0.44 -16.67 -17.12
N PHE A 98 1.41 -16.90 -16.22
CA PHE A 98 1.69 -15.99 -15.11
C PHE A 98 2.77 -14.98 -15.54
N ALA A 99 2.33 -13.80 -15.94
CA ALA A 99 3.18 -12.66 -16.23
C ALA A 99 3.02 -11.60 -15.13
N TRP A 100 4.12 -10.93 -14.76
CA TRP A 100 4.11 -9.93 -13.71
C TRP A 100 5.20 -8.87 -13.95
N ASP A 101 4.96 -7.68 -13.41
CA ASP A 101 5.90 -6.56 -13.41
C ASP A 101 6.09 -6.05 -11.99
N LEU A 102 7.33 -5.75 -11.61
CA LEU A 102 7.65 -5.06 -10.37
C LEU A 102 7.63 -3.54 -10.60
N LYS A 103 6.78 -2.84 -9.85
CA LYS A 103 6.74 -1.38 -9.83
C LYS A 103 6.95 -0.90 -8.41
N ILE A 104 7.91 -0.01 -8.22
CA ILE A 104 8.31 0.49 -6.90
C ILE A 104 7.98 1.97 -6.81
N ASN A 105 7.44 2.37 -5.68
CA ASN A 105 7.23 3.76 -5.32
C ASN A 105 7.48 3.94 -3.81
N SER A 106 7.63 5.18 -3.36
CA SER A 106 7.75 5.52 -1.94
C SER A 106 6.56 6.38 -1.52
N LEU A 107 6.04 6.13 -0.32
CA LEU A 107 5.07 7.03 0.32
C LEU A 107 5.74 8.18 1.08
N GLY A 108 7.07 8.10 1.24
CA GLY A 108 7.83 9.04 2.02
C GLY A 108 7.46 9.01 3.51
N ASP A 109 8.06 9.94 4.24
CA ASP A 109 7.73 10.23 5.64
C ASP A 109 6.46 11.08 5.76
N GLU A 110 6.15 11.51 6.98
CA GLU A 110 4.95 12.34 7.23
C GLU A 110 5.06 13.70 6.54
N ASP A 111 6.23 14.32 6.57
CA ASP A 111 6.48 15.64 5.95
C ASP A 111 6.32 15.54 4.43
N SER A 112 6.85 14.50 3.80
CA SER A 112 6.65 14.21 2.38
C SER A 112 5.17 14.08 2.01
N ARG A 113 4.39 13.36 2.82
CA ARG A 113 2.96 13.18 2.58
C ARG A 113 2.16 14.46 2.73
N VAL A 114 2.50 15.29 3.73
CA VAL A 114 1.87 16.61 3.93
C VAL A 114 2.20 17.53 2.76
N ALA A 115 3.46 17.61 2.37
CA ALA A 115 3.90 18.42 1.24
C ALA A 115 3.21 17.99 -0.07
N TYR A 116 3.13 16.67 -0.32
CA TYR A 116 2.45 16.15 -1.52
C TYR A 116 0.95 16.47 -1.53
N GLN A 117 0.28 16.33 -0.39
CA GLN A 117 -1.13 16.67 -0.31
C GLN A 117 -1.37 18.17 -0.59
N GLN A 118 -0.47 19.02 -0.16
CA GLN A 118 -0.55 20.46 -0.44
C GLN A 118 -0.33 20.74 -1.94
N LEU A 119 0.73 20.19 -2.54
CA LEU A 119 0.99 20.35 -3.98
C LEU A 119 -0.18 19.85 -4.83
N LEU A 120 -0.71 18.70 -4.50
CA LEU A 120 -1.84 18.12 -5.21
C LEU A 120 -3.11 18.95 -5.03
N ARG A 121 -3.33 19.49 -3.82
CA ARG A 121 -4.46 20.38 -3.54
C ARG A 121 -4.38 21.65 -4.38
N ASP A 122 -3.23 22.30 -4.41
CA ASP A 122 -3.04 23.55 -5.13
C ASP A 122 -3.25 23.33 -6.64
N PHE A 123 -2.65 22.27 -7.20
CA PHE A 123 -2.86 21.88 -8.58
C PHE A 123 -4.34 21.61 -8.91
N LEU A 124 -5.02 20.82 -8.10
CA LEU A 124 -6.44 20.47 -8.35
C LEU A 124 -7.36 21.69 -8.15
N TRP A 125 -6.99 22.60 -7.24
CA TRP A 125 -7.76 23.84 -7.03
C TRP A 125 -7.69 24.79 -8.23
N GLU A 126 -6.51 24.91 -8.87
CA GLU A 126 -6.35 25.68 -10.10
C GLU A 126 -7.17 25.09 -11.27
N GLN A 127 -7.39 23.80 -11.25
CA GLN A 127 -8.11 23.07 -12.30
C GLN A 127 -9.54 22.66 -11.90
N LYS A 128 -10.09 23.23 -10.83
CA LYS A 128 -11.36 22.81 -10.21
C LYS A 128 -12.56 22.76 -11.19
N GLU A 129 -12.57 23.62 -12.20
CA GLU A 129 -13.63 23.68 -13.21
C GLU A 129 -13.64 22.46 -14.14
N LYS A 130 -12.54 21.68 -14.16
CA LYS A 130 -12.40 20.45 -14.95
C LYS A 130 -12.73 19.20 -14.16
N LEU A 131 -12.98 19.34 -12.85
CA LEU A 131 -13.28 18.22 -11.96
C LEU A 131 -14.77 17.87 -12.01
N SER A 132 -15.07 16.59 -11.88
CA SER A 132 -16.42 16.12 -11.65
C SER A 132 -17.01 16.69 -10.35
N PRO A 133 -18.36 16.80 -10.22
CA PRO A 133 -18.99 17.27 -8.98
C PRO A 133 -18.56 16.50 -7.75
N LEU A 134 -18.36 15.18 -7.89
CA LEU A 134 -17.90 14.32 -6.79
C LEU A 134 -16.46 14.63 -6.39
N SER A 135 -15.57 14.87 -7.36
CA SER A 135 -14.17 15.21 -7.09
C SER A 135 -14.03 16.62 -6.54
N LEU A 136 -14.87 17.55 -6.96
CA LEU A 136 -14.93 18.89 -6.38
C LEU A 136 -15.35 18.84 -4.90
N GLU A 137 -16.41 18.08 -4.58
CA GLU A 137 -16.81 17.86 -3.16
C GLU A 137 -15.68 17.25 -2.31
N ARG A 138 -14.93 16.29 -2.87
CA ARG A 138 -13.78 15.69 -2.20
C ARG A 138 -12.66 16.70 -1.95
N LEU A 139 -12.40 17.58 -2.93
CA LEU A 139 -11.40 18.63 -2.84
C LEU A 139 -11.75 19.61 -1.72
N GLU A 140 -13.00 20.09 -1.67
CA GLU A 140 -13.51 21.00 -0.65
C GLU A 140 -13.45 20.39 0.76
N ARG A 141 -13.74 19.09 0.88
CA ARG A 141 -13.65 18.34 2.16
C ARG A 141 -12.23 17.93 2.55
N GLY A 142 -11.22 18.23 1.75
CA GLY A 142 -9.84 17.85 2.01
C GLY A 142 -9.53 16.37 1.79
N SER A 143 -10.41 15.62 1.11
CA SER A 143 -10.20 14.19 0.77
C SER A 143 -9.43 14.02 -0.54
N ILE A 144 -8.31 14.72 -0.68
CA ILE A 144 -7.61 14.97 -1.94
C ILE A 144 -7.11 13.68 -2.59
N LEU A 145 -6.49 12.77 -1.82
CA LEU A 145 -5.95 11.52 -2.34
C LEU A 145 -7.03 10.61 -2.96
N ARG A 146 -8.29 10.77 -2.54
CA ARG A 146 -9.40 10.01 -3.15
C ARG A 146 -9.77 10.48 -4.54
N ILE A 147 -9.32 11.67 -4.94
CA ILE A 147 -9.53 12.19 -6.29
C ILE A 147 -8.67 11.42 -7.28
N LEU A 148 -7.46 11.01 -6.87
CA LEU A 148 -6.55 10.21 -7.70
C LEU A 148 -7.17 8.85 -8.11
N ASP A 149 -8.07 8.32 -7.27
CA ASP A 149 -8.80 7.06 -7.54
C ASP A 149 -10.14 7.29 -8.27
N SER A 150 -10.42 8.51 -8.74
CA SER A 150 -11.67 8.82 -9.42
C SER A 150 -11.81 8.02 -10.72
N LYS A 151 -13.02 7.52 -10.95
CA LYS A 151 -13.40 6.82 -12.17
C LYS A 151 -14.31 7.68 -13.07
N GLU A 152 -14.60 8.90 -12.63
CA GLU A 152 -15.41 9.84 -13.40
C GLU A 152 -14.66 10.22 -14.69
N VAL A 153 -15.40 10.26 -15.79
CA VAL A 153 -14.83 10.50 -17.13
C VAL A 153 -14.21 11.89 -17.22
N GLU A 154 -14.84 12.86 -16.58
CA GLU A 154 -14.39 14.26 -16.54
C GLU A 154 -13.04 14.42 -15.87
N ASP A 155 -12.73 13.60 -14.85
CA ASP A 155 -11.48 13.68 -14.09
C ASP A 155 -10.30 13.04 -14.84
N GLN A 156 -10.56 12.09 -15.75
CA GLN A 156 -9.51 11.29 -16.38
C GLN A 156 -8.46 12.09 -17.16
N PRO A 157 -8.83 13.14 -17.93
CA PRO A 157 -7.83 13.95 -18.63
C PRO A 157 -6.86 14.64 -17.67
N LEU A 158 -7.35 15.14 -16.53
CA LEU A 158 -6.54 15.79 -15.52
C LEU A 158 -5.64 14.82 -14.77
N LEU A 159 -6.19 13.65 -14.39
CA LEU A 159 -5.46 12.62 -13.66
C LEU A 159 -4.38 11.93 -14.51
N ARG A 160 -4.46 12.04 -15.84
CA ARG A 160 -3.44 11.53 -16.78
C ARG A 160 -2.52 12.62 -17.31
N SER A 161 -2.70 13.87 -16.85
CA SER A 161 -1.83 14.97 -17.25
C SER A 161 -0.41 14.73 -16.82
N ALA A 162 0.55 15.10 -17.65
CA ALA A 162 1.97 15.13 -17.29
C ALA A 162 2.29 16.18 -16.21
N ASP A 163 1.39 17.16 -16.05
CA ASP A 163 1.54 18.23 -15.06
C ASP A 163 1.02 17.84 -13.67
N LEU A 164 0.38 16.66 -13.54
CA LEU A 164 -0.08 16.18 -12.24
C LEU A 164 1.12 15.96 -11.31
N PRO A 165 1.17 16.62 -10.14
CA PRO A 165 2.28 16.47 -9.20
C PRO A 165 2.53 15.02 -8.84
N SER A 166 3.79 14.61 -8.90
CA SER A 166 4.25 13.29 -8.44
C SER A 166 4.58 13.33 -6.96
N LEU A 167 4.38 12.23 -6.26
CA LEU A 167 4.85 12.12 -4.88
C LEU A 167 6.37 12.30 -4.76
N LYS A 168 7.13 11.95 -5.81
CA LYS A 168 8.59 12.16 -5.84
C LYS A 168 8.99 13.63 -5.72
N ASP A 169 8.15 14.55 -6.21
CA ASP A 169 8.41 15.98 -6.16
C ASP A 169 8.27 16.56 -4.74
N ALA A 170 7.70 15.78 -3.82
CA ALA A 170 7.44 16.15 -2.44
C ALA A 170 8.23 15.32 -1.41
N LEU A 171 9.07 14.38 -1.85
CA LEU A 171 9.87 13.59 -0.94
C LEU A 171 10.91 14.45 -0.23
N THR A 172 11.03 14.28 1.09
CA THR A 172 12.17 14.81 1.83
C THR A 172 13.49 14.21 1.33
N PRO A 173 14.63 14.87 1.51
CA PRO A 173 15.93 14.32 1.13
C PRO A 173 16.17 12.94 1.75
N ALA A 174 15.74 12.70 2.99
CA ALA A 174 15.87 11.41 3.67
C ALA A 174 15.02 10.33 2.99
N SER A 175 13.76 10.61 2.68
CA SER A 175 12.85 9.68 1.98
C SER A 175 13.30 9.40 0.56
N LEU A 176 13.85 10.42 -0.13
CA LEU A 176 14.41 10.25 -1.47
C LEU A 176 15.62 9.34 -1.45
N GLN A 177 16.52 9.52 -0.48
CA GLN A 177 17.70 8.67 -0.31
C GLN A 177 17.30 7.23 0.01
N GLN A 178 16.37 7.03 0.97
CA GLN A 178 15.87 5.68 1.30
C GLN A 178 15.27 4.98 0.06
N HIS A 179 14.49 5.69 -0.74
CA HIS A 179 13.95 5.13 -1.97
C HIS A 179 15.04 4.76 -2.98
N ALA A 180 16.07 5.61 -3.15
CA ALA A 180 17.20 5.33 -4.00
C ALA A 180 18.01 4.11 -3.52
N ASP A 181 18.23 4.01 -2.20
CA ASP A 181 18.92 2.86 -1.60
C ASP A 181 18.17 1.54 -1.84
N VAL A 182 16.84 1.54 -1.68
CA VAL A 182 16.03 0.35 -1.97
C VAL A 182 16.14 -0.03 -3.46
N CYS A 183 16.01 0.94 -4.37
CA CYS A 183 16.15 0.68 -5.79
C CYS A 183 17.55 0.13 -6.14
N GLY A 184 18.62 0.73 -5.62
CA GLY A 184 19.99 0.26 -5.83
C GLY A 184 20.22 -1.17 -5.35
N LEU A 185 19.74 -1.50 -4.15
CA LEU A 185 19.82 -2.87 -3.60
C LEU A 185 19.06 -3.89 -4.46
N LEU A 186 17.93 -3.49 -5.04
CA LEU A 186 17.14 -4.39 -5.90
C LEU A 186 17.75 -4.58 -7.29
N GLU A 187 18.52 -3.60 -7.80
CA GLU A 187 19.27 -3.73 -9.06
C GLU A 187 20.47 -4.68 -8.93
N GLU A 188 21.00 -4.86 -7.71
CA GLU A 188 22.11 -5.77 -7.41
C GLU A 188 21.64 -7.23 -7.18
N MET A 189 20.34 -7.48 -7.02
CA MET A 189 19.73 -8.80 -6.75
C MET A 189 19.31 -9.52 -8.04
#